data_e1de3b077c3e5241608bae6a19d18c7c
#
_entry.id   e1de3b077c3e5241608bae6a19d18c7c
#
_cell.length_a   1.000
_cell.length_b   1.000
_cell.length_c   1.000
_cell.angle_alpha   90.00
_cell.angle_beta   90.00
_cell.angle_gamma   90.00
#
_symmetry.space_group_name_H-M   'P 1'
#
loop_
_entity.id
_entity.type
_entity.pdbx_description
1 polymer ?
#
loop_
_entity_poly.entity_id
_entity_poly.type
_entity_poly.pdbx_seq_one_letter_code
_entity_poly.pdbx_strand_id
1 'polypeptide(L)'
;MKLLNLNEGFFPIKLEFEEDSIEVPNIGDLSTKLRVKIEISKISKGILKCKGEVEGEFLDNCQKCLEKTIVRLDDAIDVVIKDIKEIYSDNSEEGQVHYQELEMFNLDTFLNEEIALLYPDFVKCSIECQENSEVLKEEKNLPFKKIRDLID
;
A
#
# COMPACT_ATOMS: atom_id res chain seq x y z
N MET A 1 -15.82 9.59 -6.14
CA MET A 1 -14.88 9.02 -7.12
C MET A 1 -14.14 10.15 -7.82
N LYS A 2 -12.82 10.11 -7.80
CA LYS A 2 -11.97 11.15 -8.40
C LYS A 2 -11.41 10.65 -9.71
N LEU A 3 -12.00 11.11 -10.81
CA LEU A 3 -11.54 10.77 -12.15
C LEU A 3 -10.72 11.91 -12.73
N LEU A 4 -9.61 11.55 -13.32
CA LEU A 4 -8.70 12.50 -13.97
C LEU A 4 -8.42 12.07 -15.40
N ASN A 5 -8.30 13.04 -16.31
CA ASN A 5 -7.83 12.76 -17.64
C ASN A 5 -6.34 13.08 -17.70
N LEU A 6 -5.51 12.05 -17.67
CA LEU A 6 -4.07 12.21 -17.68
C LEU A 6 -3.47 12.34 -19.10
N ASN A 7 -4.27 12.19 -20.13
CA ASN A 7 -3.83 12.47 -21.49
C ASN A 7 -3.92 13.96 -21.85
N GLU A 8 -4.82 14.66 -21.17
CA GLU A 8 -5.02 16.09 -21.34
C GLU A 8 -4.77 16.79 -20.02
N GLY A 9 -3.98 17.85 -20.03
CA GLY A 9 -3.75 18.61 -18.81
C GLY A 9 -2.37 19.22 -18.79
N PHE A 10 -2.17 20.07 -17.82
CA PHE A 10 -0.89 20.73 -17.60
C PHE A 10 -0.12 19.99 -16.50
N PHE A 11 1.05 19.53 -16.82
CA PHE A 11 1.91 18.86 -15.87
C PHE A 11 2.98 19.83 -15.35
N PRO A 12 3.44 19.62 -14.09
CA PRO A 12 3.00 18.61 -13.13
C PRO A 12 1.63 18.90 -12.53
N ILE A 13 0.90 17.83 -12.20
CA ILE A 13 -0.37 17.93 -11.48
C ILE A 13 -0.07 17.68 -9.99
N LYS A 14 -0.36 18.68 -9.17
CA LYS A 14 -0.17 18.57 -7.72
C LYS A 14 -1.51 18.42 -7.04
N LEU A 15 -1.65 17.36 -6.26
CA LEU A 15 -2.87 17.05 -5.53
C LEU A 15 -2.57 16.91 -4.05
N GLU A 16 -3.39 17.54 -3.23
CA GLU A 16 -3.33 17.41 -1.79
C GLU A 16 -4.76 17.30 -1.27
N PHE A 17 -5.06 16.20 -0.60
CA PHE A 17 -6.41 15.95 -0.12
C PHE A 17 -6.41 15.03 1.09
N GLU A 18 -7.55 14.96 1.77
CA GLU A 18 -7.78 14.08 2.90
C GLU A 18 -8.96 13.16 2.60
N GLU A 19 -8.86 11.92 3.05
CA GLU A 19 -9.93 10.92 2.94
C GLU A 19 -10.36 10.46 4.32
N ASP A 20 -11.66 10.37 4.53
CA ASP A 20 -12.24 9.89 5.79
C ASP A 20 -12.35 8.37 5.83
N SER A 21 -12.42 7.74 4.67
CA SER A 21 -12.55 6.30 4.55
C SER A 21 -11.86 5.80 3.29
N ILE A 22 -11.43 4.54 3.32
CA ILE A 22 -10.86 3.87 2.16
C ILE A 22 -11.44 2.47 2.07
N GLU A 23 -11.53 1.95 0.85
CA GLU A 23 -12.06 0.62 0.58
C GLU A 23 -10.93 -0.31 0.15
N VAL A 24 -10.15 -0.78 1.12
CA VAL A 24 -9.07 -1.73 0.88
C VAL A 24 -9.34 -2.97 1.73
N PRO A 25 -9.39 -4.17 1.11
CA PRO A 25 -9.62 -5.39 1.88
C PRO A 25 -8.42 -5.76 2.74
N ASN A 26 -8.69 -6.42 3.85
CA ASN A 26 -7.67 -7.00 4.74
C ASN A 26 -6.76 -5.99 5.42
N ILE A 27 -7.19 -4.75 5.55
CA ILE A 27 -6.52 -3.76 6.39
C ILE A 27 -7.45 -3.28 7.50
N GLY A 28 -6.89 -2.63 8.50
CA GLY A 28 -7.67 -2.10 9.60
C GLY A 28 -8.55 -0.92 9.21
N ASP A 29 -9.34 -0.45 10.15
CA ASP A 29 -10.20 0.72 9.94
C ASP A 29 -9.39 2.00 10.11
N LEU A 30 -9.66 2.97 9.26
CA LEU A 30 -9.01 4.26 9.33
C LEU A 30 -9.46 5.01 10.58
N SER A 31 -8.53 5.31 11.48
CA SER A 31 -8.82 5.98 12.74
C SER A 31 -8.62 7.50 12.69
N THR A 32 -7.81 7.95 11.74
CA THR A 32 -7.62 9.38 11.46
C THR A 32 -7.88 9.63 9.99
N LYS A 33 -7.93 10.89 9.59
CA LYS A 33 -8.03 11.20 8.17
C LYS A 33 -6.75 10.81 7.46
N LEU A 34 -6.89 10.17 6.31
CA LEU A 34 -5.77 9.84 5.46
C LEU A 34 -5.37 11.08 4.68
N ARG A 35 -4.15 11.54 4.86
CA ARG A 35 -3.61 12.69 4.13
C ARG A 35 -2.77 12.20 2.96
N VAL A 36 -3.06 12.75 1.80
CA VAL A 36 -2.37 12.37 0.57
C VAL A 36 -1.86 13.62 -0.11
N LYS A 37 -0.59 13.58 -0.46
CA LYS A 37 0.10 14.64 -1.21
C LYS A 37 0.83 13.99 -2.35
N ILE A 38 0.40 14.23 -3.57
CA ILE A 38 1.03 13.62 -4.74
C ILE A 38 1.28 14.64 -5.83
N GLU A 39 2.31 14.38 -6.62
CA GLU A 39 2.65 15.12 -7.80
C GLU A 39 2.81 14.15 -8.96
N ILE A 40 2.03 14.37 -10.02
CA ILE A 40 2.08 13.55 -11.22
C ILE A 40 2.77 14.37 -12.31
N SER A 41 3.88 13.85 -12.82
CA SER A 41 4.63 14.48 -13.90
C SER A 41 4.63 13.58 -15.13
N LYS A 42 4.72 14.19 -16.30
CA LYS A 42 4.77 13.48 -17.56
C LYS A 42 6.22 13.21 -17.95
N ILE A 43 6.55 11.94 -18.14
CA ILE A 43 7.87 11.53 -18.60
C ILE A 43 7.90 11.49 -20.12
N SER A 44 6.91 10.84 -20.72
CA SER A 44 6.75 10.72 -22.15
C SER A 44 5.29 10.40 -22.47
N LYS A 45 4.97 10.24 -23.76
CA LYS A 45 3.60 9.90 -24.15
C LYS A 45 3.18 8.56 -23.56
N GLY A 46 2.12 8.57 -22.76
CA GLY A 46 1.60 7.38 -22.13
C GLY A 46 2.36 6.93 -20.88
N ILE A 47 3.38 7.67 -20.47
CA ILE A 47 4.19 7.33 -19.29
C ILE A 47 4.26 8.54 -18.36
N LEU A 48 3.77 8.35 -17.15
CA LEU A 48 3.74 9.36 -16.11
C LEU A 48 4.45 8.87 -14.88
N LYS A 49 4.87 9.78 -14.02
CA LYS A 49 5.47 9.45 -12.74
C LYS A 49 4.72 10.14 -11.61
N CYS A 50 4.32 9.36 -10.62
CA CYS A 50 3.64 9.86 -9.43
C CYS A 50 4.59 9.77 -8.24
N LYS A 51 4.85 10.90 -7.62
CA LYS A 51 5.63 10.98 -6.39
C LYS A 51 4.85 11.70 -5.33
N GLY A 52 4.98 11.28 -4.10
CA GLY A 52 4.32 11.96 -3.02
C GLY A 52 4.43 11.25 -1.70
N GLU A 53 3.48 11.54 -0.83
CA GLU A 53 3.45 11.02 0.51
C GLU A 53 2.02 10.69 0.91
N VAL A 54 1.87 9.65 1.71
CA VAL A 54 0.59 9.28 2.33
C VAL A 54 0.82 9.12 3.83
N GLU A 55 -0.09 9.68 4.62
CA GLU A 55 -0.02 9.64 6.07
C GLU A 55 -1.39 9.36 6.66
N GLY A 56 -1.45 8.42 7.60
CA GLY A 56 -2.68 8.09 8.30
C GLY A 56 -2.46 7.06 9.37
N GLU A 57 -3.48 6.85 10.19
CA GLU A 57 -3.45 5.85 11.24
C GLU A 57 -4.66 4.92 11.10
N PHE A 58 -4.41 3.64 11.27
CA PHE A 58 -5.42 2.59 11.19
C PHE A 58 -5.53 1.87 12.51
N LEU A 59 -6.74 1.46 12.86
CA LEU A 59 -6.98 0.60 14.00
C LEU A 59 -7.13 -0.83 13.49
N ASP A 60 -6.23 -1.69 13.91
CA ASP A 60 -6.20 -3.08 13.48
C ASP A 60 -5.92 -3.99 14.68
N ASN A 61 -5.92 -5.27 14.45
CA ASN A 61 -5.63 -6.26 15.48
C ASN A 61 -4.20 -6.77 15.34
N CYS A 62 -3.49 -6.81 16.46
CA CYS A 62 -2.19 -7.45 16.51
C CYS A 62 -2.33 -8.93 16.13
N GLN A 63 -1.55 -9.39 15.19
CA GLN A 63 -1.62 -10.78 14.72
C GLN A 63 -1.04 -11.77 15.75
N LYS A 64 -0.32 -11.28 16.74
CA LYS A 64 0.21 -12.12 17.82
C LYS A 64 -0.73 -12.24 19.00
N CYS A 65 -1.16 -11.11 19.56
CA CYS A 65 -1.98 -11.09 20.79
C CYS A 65 -3.46 -10.82 20.51
N LEU A 66 -3.82 -10.49 19.30
CA LEU A 66 -5.18 -10.19 18.85
C LEU A 66 -5.81 -8.94 19.49
N GLU A 67 -5.04 -8.18 20.23
CA GLU A 67 -5.50 -6.90 20.77
C GLU A 67 -5.44 -5.80 19.75
N LYS A 68 -6.30 -4.79 19.92
CA LYS A 68 -6.34 -3.66 19.01
C LYS A 68 -5.08 -2.82 19.14
N THR A 69 -4.54 -2.45 18.00
CA THR A 69 -3.34 -1.63 17.92
C THR A 69 -3.47 -0.60 16.80
N ILE A 70 -2.65 0.43 16.88
CA ILE A 70 -2.62 1.47 15.86
C ILE A 70 -1.50 1.17 14.87
N VAL A 71 -1.86 1.12 13.60
CA VAL A 71 -0.91 1.00 12.49
C VAL A 71 -0.75 2.38 11.87
N ARG A 72 0.45 2.92 11.97
CA ARG A 72 0.76 4.22 11.38
C ARG A 72 1.34 4.04 9.99
N LEU A 73 0.70 4.66 9.03
CA LEU A 73 1.16 4.72 7.66
C LEU A 73 1.72 6.12 7.41
N ASP A 74 3.01 6.20 7.12
CA ASP A 74 3.71 7.45 6.82
C ASP A 74 4.81 7.10 5.83
N ASP A 75 4.42 6.99 4.57
CA ASP A 75 5.27 6.45 3.53
C ASP A 75 5.25 7.31 2.28
N ALA A 76 6.33 7.21 1.52
CA ALA A 76 6.44 7.87 0.23
C ALA A 76 5.81 7.04 -0.87
N ILE A 77 5.22 7.72 -1.84
CA ILE A 77 4.71 7.10 -3.06
C ILE A 77 5.69 7.45 -4.19
N ASP A 78 6.15 6.45 -4.91
CA ASP A 78 7.00 6.62 -6.08
C ASP A 78 6.65 5.53 -7.09
N VAL A 79 5.76 5.84 -8.01
CA VAL A 79 5.17 4.88 -8.93
C VAL A 79 5.14 5.45 -10.34
N VAL A 80 5.45 4.61 -11.32
CA VAL A 80 5.28 4.94 -12.72
C VAL A 80 3.86 4.55 -13.14
N ILE A 81 3.15 5.46 -13.78
CA ILE A 81 1.79 5.23 -14.29
C ILE A 81 1.87 5.08 -15.80
N LYS A 82 1.36 3.98 -16.33
CA LYS A 82 1.32 3.71 -17.76
C LYS A 82 -0.10 3.39 -18.21
N ASP A 83 -0.37 3.65 -19.48
CA ASP A 83 -1.65 3.28 -20.07
C ASP A 83 -1.80 1.76 -20.06
N ILE A 84 -2.99 1.28 -19.73
CA ILE A 84 -3.28 -0.15 -19.65
C ILE A 84 -3.05 -0.86 -21.00
N LYS A 85 -3.11 -0.13 -22.10
CA LYS A 85 -2.81 -0.67 -23.43
C LYS A 85 -1.37 -1.13 -23.58
N GLU A 86 -0.48 -0.64 -22.72
CA GLU A 86 0.94 -0.97 -22.75
C GLU A 86 1.28 -2.22 -21.90
N ILE A 87 0.31 -2.77 -21.17
CA ILE A 87 0.57 -3.84 -20.18
C ILE A 87 1.20 -5.10 -20.81
N TYR A 88 0.82 -5.43 -22.04
CA TYR A 88 1.32 -6.62 -22.71
C TYR A 88 2.58 -6.40 -23.54
N SER A 89 2.89 -5.15 -23.83
CA SER A 89 4.07 -4.79 -24.63
C SER A 89 5.20 -4.20 -23.81
N ASP A 90 4.95 -3.98 -22.51
CA ASP A 90 5.93 -3.37 -21.63
C ASP A 90 6.89 -4.43 -21.10
N ASN A 91 8.14 -4.36 -21.57
CA ASN A 91 9.22 -5.22 -21.15
C ASN A 91 10.21 -4.48 -20.22
N SER A 92 9.88 -3.27 -19.79
CA SER A 92 10.78 -2.52 -18.93
C SER A 92 10.80 -3.08 -17.52
N GLU A 93 11.98 -3.17 -16.94
CA GLU A 93 12.18 -3.59 -15.55
C GLU A 93 12.14 -2.39 -14.61
N GLU A 94 11.34 -1.39 -14.94
CA GLU A 94 11.13 -0.27 -14.04
C GLU A 94 10.37 -0.76 -12.81
N GLY A 95 10.74 -0.26 -11.65
CA GLY A 95 10.22 -0.69 -10.38
C GLY A 95 8.70 -0.85 -10.33
N GLN A 96 8.04 -0.11 -9.48
CA GLN A 96 6.60 -0.24 -9.32
C GLN A 96 5.86 0.51 -10.43
N VAL A 97 4.99 -0.21 -11.14
CA VAL A 97 4.21 0.34 -12.25
C VAL A 97 2.73 0.10 -12.01
N HIS A 98 1.93 1.14 -12.20
CA HIS A 98 0.48 1.07 -12.11
C HIS A 98 -0.11 1.29 -13.51
N TYR A 99 -1.00 0.40 -13.91
CA TYR A 99 -1.65 0.46 -15.22
C TYR A 99 -3.12 0.86 -15.07
N GLN A 100 -3.52 1.89 -15.79
CA GLN A 100 -4.90 2.29 -15.92
C GLN A 100 -5.13 2.97 -17.26
N GLU A 101 -6.40 3.13 -17.61
CA GLU A 101 -6.79 3.97 -18.74
C GLU A 101 -6.56 5.43 -18.36
N LEU A 102 -5.64 6.10 -19.07
CA LEU A 102 -5.23 7.46 -18.69
C LEU A 102 -6.31 8.51 -18.94
N GLU A 103 -7.22 8.28 -19.87
CA GLU A 103 -8.34 9.19 -20.12
C GLU A 103 -9.35 9.21 -18.99
N MET A 104 -9.48 8.08 -18.29
CA MET A 104 -10.41 7.92 -17.17
C MET A 104 -9.66 7.37 -15.95
N PHE A 105 -8.58 8.03 -15.59
CA PHE A 105 -7.77 7.60 -14.46
C PHE A 105 -8.53 7.75 -13.15
N ASN A 106 -8.71 6.64 -12.46
CA ASN A 106 -9.40 6.60 -11.18
C ASN A 106 -8.39 6.72 -10.04
N LEU A 107 -8.38 7.89 -9.41
CA LEU A 107 -7.45 8.18 -8.34
C LEU A 107 -7.70 7.31 -7.10
N ASP A 108 -8.97 7.01 -6.82
CA ASP A 108 -9.32 6.16 -5.66
C ASP A 108 -8.78 4.74 -5.83
N THR A 109 -8.90 4.17 -7.01
CA THR A 109 -8.34 2.85 -7.33
C THR A 109 -6.83 2.85 -7.18
N PHE A 110 -6.17 3.87 -7.70
CA PHE A 110 -4.72 4.02 -7.58
C PHE A 110 -4.28 4.08 -6.13
N LEU A 111 -4.94 4.91 -5.32
CA LEU A 111 -4.60 5.06 -3.91
C LEU A 111 -4.86 3.79 -3.13
N ASN A 112 -5.95 3.10 -3.39
CA ASN A 112 -6.28 1.85 -2.70
C ASN A 112 -5.21 0.79 -2.97
N GLU A 113 -4.73 0.69 -4.20
CA GLU A 113 -3.65 -0.24 -4.53
C GLU A 113 -2.34 0.14 -3.83
N GLU A 114 -1.99 1.41 -3.83
CA GLU A 114 -0.76 1.87 -3.16
C GLU A 114 -0.83 1.65 -1.66
N ILE A 115 -1.96 1.95 -1.04
CA ILE A 115 -2.14 1.72 0.40
C ILE A 115 -2.04 0.23 0.72
N ALA A 116 -2.65 -0.62 -0.09
CA ALA A 116 -2.55 -2.07 0.10
C ALA A 116 -1.10 -2.57 0.06
N LEU A 117 -0.28 -1.98 -0.80
CA LEU A 117 1.13 -2.33 -0.90
C LEU A 117 1.97 -1.79 0.26
N LEU A 118 1.62 -0.62 0.76
CA LEU A 118 2.35 0.03 1.86
C LEU A 118 1.94 -0.51 3.23
N TYR A 119 0.71 -1.02 3.35
CA TYR A 119 0.22 -1.54 4.62
C TYR A 119 1.03 -2.77 5.03
N PRO A 120 1.43 -2.90 6.30
CA PRO A 120 2.27 -4.02 6.72
C PRO A 120 1.56 -5.36 6.56
N ASP A 121 2.28 -6.36 6.06
CA ASP A 121 1.78 -7.72 5.92
C ASP A 121 1.51 -8.37 7.28
N PHE A 122 2.25 -7.93 8.28
CA PHE A 122 2.14 -8.45 9.64
C PHE A 122 2.00 -7.32 10.65
N VAL A 123 0.84 -7.24 11.27
CA VAL A 123 0.54 -6.19 12.25
C VAL A 123 0.98 -6.61 13.64
N LYS A 124 1.83 -5.81 14.27
CA LYS A 124 2.32 -6.00 15.63
C LYS A 124 1.98 -4.79 16.49
N CYS A 125 1.51 -5.03 17.72
CA CYS A 125 1.18 -3.94 18.63
C CYS A 125 2.41 -3.25 19.23
N SER A 126 3.37 -4.02 19.74
CA SER A 126 4.58 -3.47 20.32
C SER A 126 5.54 -4.60 20.68
N ILE A 127 6.72 -4.22 21.18
CA ILE A 127 7.69 -5.15 21.73
C ILE A 127 7.14 -5.90 22.95
N GLU A 128 6.16 -5.32 23.64
CA GLU A 128 5.57 -5.88 24.85
C GLU A 128 4.51 -6.96 24.60
N CYS A 129 4.27 -7.32 23.35
CA CYS A 129 3.37 -8.40 22.97
C CYS A 129 4.01 -9.76 23.28
N GLN A 130 4.43 -9.97 24.53
CA GLN A 130 5.24 -11.12 24.92
C GLN A 130 4.47 -12.34 25.38
N GLU A 131 3.35 -12.16 26.08
CA GLU A 131 2.61 -13.29 26.68
C GLU A 131 2.11 -14.26 25.62
N ASN A 132 1.49 -13.77 24.58
CA ASN A 132 1.00 -14.61 23.50
C ASN A 132 2.12 -15.06 22.57
N SER A 133 3.22 -14.32 22.51
CA SER A 133 4.34 -14.73 21.67
C SER A 133 5.09 -15.93 22.26
N GLU A 134 5.13 -16.09 23.58
CA GLU A 134 5.72 -17.26 24.20
C GLU A 134 4.90 -18.52 23.91
N VAL A 135 3.58 -18.44 24.04
CA VAL A 135 2.68 -19.55 23.70
C VAL A 135 2.78 -19.90 22.23
N LEU A 136 2.81 -18.90 21.36
CA LEU A 136 2.97 -19.12 19.93
C LEU A 136 4.34 -19.66 19.56
N LYS A 137 5.37 -19.28 20.28
CA LYS A 137 6.71 -19.84 20.09
C LYS A 137 6.77 -21.31 20.44
N GLU A 138 6.16 -21.73 21.54
CA GLU A 138 6.10 -23.14 21.91
C GLU A 138 5.36 -23.95 20.87
N GLU A 139 4.24 -23.49 20.39
CA GLU A 139 3.47 -24.17 19.35
C GLU A 139 4.23 -24.23 18.02
N LYS A 140 4.93 -23.17 17.66
CA LYS A 140 5.70 -23.12 16.42
C LYS A 140 7.00 -23.90 16.50
N ASN A 141 7.68 -23.86 17.63
CA ASN A 141 8.99 -24.50 17.78
C ASN A 141 8.91 -26.02 17.71
N LEU A 142 7.85 -26.60 18.24
CA LEU A 142 7.71 -28.06 18.22
C LEU A 142 7.57 -28.67 16.82
N PRO A 143 6.65 -28.19 15.96
CA PRO A 143 6.55 -28.74 14.60
C PRO A 143 7.75 -28.38 13.71
N PHE A 144 8.28 -27.17 13.82
CA PHE A 144 9.40 -26.75 13.01
C PHE A 144 10.73 -27.38 13.37
N LYS A 145 10.95 -27.67 14.65
CA LYS A 145 12.12 -28.43 15.08
C LYS A 145 12.12 -29.82 14.48
N LYS A 146 10.98 -30.50 14.52
CA LYS A 146 10.85 -31.83 13.93
C LYS A 146 11.12 -31.82 12.44
N ILE A 147 10.65 -30.82 11.74
CA ILE A 147 10.89 -30.69 10.30
C ILE A 147 12.37 -30.40 10.01
N ARG A 148 13.00 -29.54 10.79
CA ARG A 148 14.43 -29.27 10.66
C ARG A 148 15.27 -30.50 10.92
N ASP A 149 14.96 -31.26 11.95
CA ASP A 149 15.67 -32.48 12.29
C ASP A 149 15.51 -33.56 11.21
N LEU A 150 14.42 -33.51 10.47
CA LEU A 150 14.19 -34.42 9.34
C LEU A 150 14.91 -33.96 8.06
N ILE A 151 15.19 -32.70 7.91
CA ILE A 151 15.86 -32.12 6.74
C ILE A 151 17.38 -32.16 6.89
N ASP A 152 17.86 -31.98 8.10
CA ASP A 152 19.28 -32.06 8.43
C ASP A 152 19.69 -33.52 8.65
#